data_a6475f1d5d0acb1d8ee552e0fd45ff47
#
_entry.id   a6475f1d5d0acb1d8ee552e0fd45ff47
#
_cell.length_a   1.000
_cell.length_b   1.000
_cell.length_c   1.000
_cell.angle_alpha   90.00
_cell.angle_beta   90.00
_cell.angle_gamma   90.00
#
_symmetry.space_group_name_H-M   'P 1'
#
loop_
_entity.id
_entity.type
_entity.pdbx_description
1 polymer ?
#
loop_
_entity_poly.entity_id
_entity_poly.type
_entity_poly.pdbx_seq_one_letter_code
_entity_poly.pdbx_strand_id
1 'polypeptide(L)'
;MDSSPRQWIRLVHVCYKWRRIVFEAQQALSLRLFCTHGTPVLKTLDCWPGLPIVLQYGGSLALGRPTPKDEDNMMAALKQSDRVRSVTLTVTGSLLKKLSSIETPFSGLEDLILLSRNTVTLTLPSTFRWDPHLRCLHSTRITIPALLQHLYSSENLIDLQLHDFLKPSHFSPEALATALSGLTRLRSLSLHFLSTTSKYRASPKPSSLERAVLPVLTRFSFRGITDYLEGFVVNIDAPRLKNIDVALFDDSIFGHPKLSKFIDRIDMHNSHRRAYISSSEHAIFISLTQPGVPTCLKLQFLCKSLSVQIWSMARICTDFSAVLSNVVDLHIIATRPSRWLDRLYPETWLELLNSFTGVTTLHLDANHWTNVVHAMNLSEQQPKSVLPALFKLYIHQPKPRQAPLTEAVLSLMDSRRLCGHPIAVEYERICHIGTGTTYSLCHHRHSLIR
;
A
#
# COMPACT_ATOMS: atom_id res chain seq x y z
N MET A 1 -9.74 19.13 -2.81
CA MET A 1 -10.00 20.58 -2.96
C MET A 1 -9.36 21.03 -4.27
N ASP A 2 -10.15 21.09 -5.34
CA ASP A 2 -9.70 21.59 -6.64
C ASP A 2 -9.67 23.12 -6.63
N SER A 3 -8.65 23.68 -6.01
CA SER A 3 -8.40 25.11 -6.17
C SER A 3 -7.84 25.32 -7.59
N SER A 4 -8.65 25.90 -8.47
CA SER A 4 -8.22 26.29 -9.82
C SER A 4 -6.87 27.04 -9.73
N PRO A 5 -5.84 26.59 -10.47
CA PRO A 5 -4.44 27.06 -10.32
C PRO A 5 -4.21 28.54 -10.67
N ARG A 6 -5.25 29.26 -11.02
CA ARG A 6 -5.17 30.68 -11.45
C ARG A 6 -6.07 31.62 -10.62
N GLN A 7 -6.59 31.18 -9.48
CA GLN A 7 -7.54 32.00 -8.70
C GLN A 7 -6.93 33.34 -8.26
N TRP A 8 -5.66 33.37 -7.85
CA TRP A 8 -5.01 34.60 -7.42
C TRP A 8 -4.75 35.59 -8.60
N ILE A 9 -4.56 35.09 -9.84
CA ILE A 9 -4.41 35.96 -11.03
C ILE A 9 -5.65 36.84 -11.19
N ARG A 10 -6.83 36.31 -10.88
CA ARG A 10 -8.07 37.10 -10.94
C ARG A 10 -8.05 38.27 -9.94
N LEU A 11 -7.39 38.12 -8.80
CA LEU A 11 -7.28 39.17 -7.78
C LEU A 11 -6.49 40.38 -8.30
N VAL A 12 -5.51 40.18 -9.19
CA VAL A 12 -4.75 41.27 -9.81
C VAL A 12 -5.61 42.16 -10.68
N HIS A 13 -6.73 41.63 -11.20
CA HIS A 13 -7.67 42.36 -12.06
C HIS A 13 -8.83 43.01 -11.31
N VAL A 14 -8.95 42.82 -9.98
CA VAL A 14 -10.05 43.37 -9.19
C VAL A 14 -9.88 44.86 -8.99
N CYS A 15 -8.78 45.31 -8.35
CA CYS A 15 -8.47 46.72 -8.14
C CYS A 15 -6.99 46.94 -7.82
N TYR A 16 -6.56 48.21 -7.79
CA TYR A 16 -5.18 48.58 -7.48
C TYR A 16 -4.69 48.04 -6.14
N LYS A 17 -5.52 48.11 -5.08
CA LYS A 17 -5.16 47.63 -3.75
C LYS A 17 -4.88 46.10 -3.74
N TRP A 18 -5.73 45.31 -4.38
CA TRP A 18 -5.53 43.85 -4.50
C TRP A 18 -4.28 43.54 -5.31
N ARG A 19 -4.08 44.25 -6.41
CA ARG A 19 -2.87 44.09 -7.23
C ARG A 19 -1.59 44.33 -6.41
N ARG A 20 -1.56 45.40 -5.62
CA ARG A 20 -0.44 45.73 -4.77
C ARG A 20 -0.19 44.63 -3.72
N ILE A 21 -1.22 44.17 -3.01
CA ILE A 21 -1.11 43.08 -2.03
C ILE A 21 -0.54 41.82 -2.67
N VAL A 22 -1.05 41.43 -3.86
CA VAL A 22 -0.57 40.25 -4.60
C VAL A 22 0.91 40.38 -4.96
N PHE A 23 1.33 41.55 -5.44
CA PHE A 23 2.73 41.79 -5.80
C PHE A 23 3.67 41.92 -4.59
N GLU A 24 3.19 42.38 -3.48
CA GLU A 24 3.96 42.45 -2.21
C GLU A 24 4.09 41.03 -1.57
N ALA A 25 3.12 40.16 -1.78
CA ALA A 25 3.08 38.79 -1.23
C ALA A 25 3.70 37.73 -2.16
N GLN A 26 4.69 38.07 -2.98
CA GLN A 26 5.26 37.18 -4.01
C GLN A 26 5.74 35.83 -3.43
N GLN A 27 6.31 35.83 -2.22
CA GLN A 27 6.80 34.59 -1.58
C GLN A 27 5.68 33.62 -1.16
N ALA A 28 4.46 34.13 -0.93
CA ALA A 28 3.29 33.33 -0.58
C ALA A 28 2.55 32.78 -1.81
N LEU A 29 2.90 33.25 -3.01
CA LEU A 29 2.27 32.88 -4.26
C LEU A 29 3.16 31.94 -5.05
N SER A 30 2.55 31.08 -5.85
CA SER A 30 3.27 30.20 -6.77
C SER A 30 2.72 30.32 -8.18
N LEU A 31 3.60 30.34 -9.15
CA LEU A 31 3.26 30.32 -10.58
C LEU A 31 3.09 28.86 -11.01
N ARG A 32 1.85 28.41 -11.15
CA ARG A 32 1.57 27.05 -11.67
C ARG A 32 1.59 27.07 -13.19
N LEU A 33 2.50 26.30 -13.76
CA LEU A 33 2.69 26.14 -15.18
C LEU A 33 2.25 24.75 -15.63
N PHE A 34 1.21 24.70 -16.45
CA PHE A 34 0.84 23.48 -17.17
C PHE A 34 1.57 23.50 -18.52
N CYS A 35 2.61 22.69 -18.66
CA CYS A 35 3.52 22.72 -19.80
C CYS A 35 2.95 21.97 -21.02
N THR A 36 1.75 22.34 -21.45
CA THR A 36 1.14 21.84 -22.71
C THR A 36 1.47 22.77 -23.87
N HIS A 37 1.38 22.26 -25.11
CA HIS A 37 1.65 23.04 -26.33
C HIS A 37 0.82 24.33 -26.48
N GLY A 38 -0.35 24.39 -25.82
CA GLY A 38 -1.20 25.58 -25.79
C GLY A 38 -0.85 26.60 -24.70
N THR A 39 0.13 26.32 -23.85
CA THR A 39 0.52 27.20 -22.73
C THR A 39 1.70 28.07 -23.14
N PRO A 40 1.59 29.42 -23.14
CA PRO A 40 2.69 30.32 -23.50
C PRO A 40 3.66 30.45 -22.31
N VAL A 41 4.43 29.40 -22.01
CA VAL A 41 5.26 29.30 -20.81
C VAL A 41 6.28 30.43 -20.73
N LEU A 42 7.03 30.72 -21.80
CA LEU A 42 8.02 31.80 -21.84
C LEU A 42 7.41 33.15 -21.52
N LYS A 43 6.31 33.51 -22.20
CA LYS A 43 5.60 34.79 -21.94
C LYS A 43 5.13 34.88 -20.47
N THR A 44 4.67 33.76 -19.91
CA THR A 44 4.20 33.72 -18.52
C THR A 44 5.36 33.90 -17.55
N LEU A 45 6.52 33.32 -17.83
CA LEU A 45 7.73 33.47 -17.01
C LEU A 45 8.23 34.93 -17.04
N ASP A 46 8.21 35.58 -18.22
CA ASP A 46 8.62 36.97 -18.40
C ASP A 46 7.68 37.94 -17.66
N CYS A 47 6.36 37.66 -17.67
CA CYS A 47 5.39 38.48 -16.93
C CYS A 47 5.55 38.37 -15.41
N TRP A 48 6.08 37.27 -14.89
CA TRP A 48 6.14 36.97 -13.47
C TRP A 48 7.55 36.52 -13.03
N PRO A 49 8.57 37.34 -13.18
CA PRO A 49 9.96 36.92 -12.98
C PRO A 49 10.35 36.59 -11.53
N GLY A 50 9.59 37.06 -10.54
CA GLY A 50 9.90 36.84 -9.11
C GLY A 50 9.16 35.68 -8.46
N LEU A 51 8.16 35.05 -9.13
CA LEU A 51 7.33 34.04 -8.48
C LEU A 51 7.98 32.64 -8.48
N PRO A 52 7.87 31.90 -7.37
CA PRO A 52 8.20 30.46 -7.34
C PRO A 52 7.37 29.66 -8.36
N ILE A 53 8.02 28.69 -8.99
CA ILE A 53 7.41 27.90 -10.07
C ILE A 53 6.95 26.53 -9.53
N VAL A 54 5.69 26.19 -9.78
CA VAL A 54 5.11 24.86 -9.65
C VAL A 54 4.83 24.32 -11.05
N LEU A 55 5.64 23.38 -11.49
CA LEU A 55 5.59 22.82 -12.82
C LEU A 55 4.78 21.53 -12.82
N GLN A 56 3.79 21.44 -13.72
CA GLN A 56 2.93 20.27 -13.83
C GLN A 56 2.73 19.84 -15.28
N TYR A 57 3.00 18.55 -15.55
CA TYR A 57 2.61 17.88 -16.76
C TYR A 57 2.31 16.40 -16.50
N GLY A 58 1.10 15.97 -16.83
CA GLY A 58 0.63 14.64 -16.48
C GLY A 58 -0.10 14.61 -15.13
N GLY A 59 -0.34 13.48 -14.61
CA GLY A 59 -1.19 13.25 -13.44
C GLY A 59 -2.51 12.60 -13.83
N SER A 60 -3.55 12.75 -13.02
CA SER A 60 -4.85 12.08 -13.20
C SER A 60 -5.64 12.56 -14.43
N LEU A 61 -5.29 13.69 -14.99
CA LEU A 61 -5.84 14.14 -16.26
C LEU A 61 -5.20 13.33 -17.39
N ALA A 62 -6.03 12.77 -18.27
CA ALA A 62 -5.67 11.88 -19.37
C ALA A 62 -4.89 12.58 -20.49
N LEU A 63 -3.83 13.30 -20.15
CA LEU A 63 -2.90 13.83 -21.12
C LEU A 63 -2.09 12.67 -21.71
N GLY A 64 -2.00 12.61 -23.03
CA GLY A 64 -1.21 11.63 -23.76
C GLY A 64 0.30 11.72 -23.45
N ARG A 65 1.13 11.12 -24.29
CA ARG A 65 2.59 11.33 -24.20
C ARG A 65 2.91 12.79 -24.49
N PRO A 66 3.91 13.39 -23.81
CA PRO A 66 4.36 14.75 -24.11
C PRO A 66 4.78 14.88 -25.57
N THR A 67 4.33 15.96 -26.20
CA THR A 67 4.80 16.33 -27.52
C THR A 67 6.16 17.05 -27.40
N PRO A 68 6.95 17.17 -28.50
CA PRO A 68 8.19 17.93 -28.46
C PRO A 68 8.01 19.39 -27.98
N LYS A 69 6.89 20.03 -28.33
CA LYS A 69 6.55 21.40 -27.86
C LYS A 69 6.24 21.44 -26.37
N ASP A 70 5.57 20.40 -25.83
CA ASP A 70 5.36 20.29 -24.39
C ASP A 70 6.70 20.17 -23.66
N GLU A 71 7.61 19.32 -24.17
CA GLU A 71 8.94 19.19 -23.61
C GLU A 71 9.74 20.50 -23.66
N ASP A 72 9.64 21.27 -24.72
CA ASP A 72 10.30 22.58 -24.83
C ASP A 72 9.75 23.57 -23.79
N ASN A 73 8.43 23.57 -23.57
CA ASN A 73 7.79 24.33 -22.48
C ASN A 73 8.27 23.89 -21.09
N MET A 74 8.40 22.57 -20.86
CA MET A 74 8.94 22.05 -19.61
C MET A 74 10.39 22.51 -19.42
N MET A 75 11.23 22.40 -20.46
CA MET A 75 12.62 22.84 -20.41
C MET A 75 12.76 24.34 -20.16
N ALA A 76 11.90 25.16 -20.76
CA ALA A 76 11.88 26.60 -20.51
C ALA A 76 11.63 26.93 -19.01
N ALA A 77 10.72 26.22 -18.38
CA ALA A 77 10.45 26.39 -16.95
C ALA A 77 11.59 25.83 -16.07
N LEU A 78 12.13 24.64 -16.40
CA LEU A 78 13.18 23.97 -15.61
C LEU A 78 14.52 24.71 -15.68
N LYS A 79 14.79 25.50 -16.72
CA LYS A 79 15.97 26.36 -16.80
C LYS A 79 15.98 27.48 -15.74
N GLN A 80 14.83 27.78 -15.12
CA GLN A 80 14.70 28.69 -13.97
C GLN A 80 14.87 27.93 -12.65
N SER A 81 15.95 27.15 -12.52
CA SER A 81 16.16 26.15 -11.43
C SER A 81 16.10 26.75 -10.02
N ASP A 82 16.48 28.01 -9.85
CA ASP A 82 16.44 28.79 -8.60
C ASP A 82 15.02 29.09 -8.13
N ARG A 83 14.07 29.15 -9.06
CA ARG A 83 12.65 29.47 -8.79
C ARG A 83 11.77 28.23 -8.66
N VAL A 84 12.22 27.08 -9.16
CA VAL A 84 11.40 25.86 -9.18
C VAL A 84 11.26 25.29 -7.78
N ARG A 85 10.03 25.20 -7.28
CA ARG A 85 9.67 24.64 -5.96
C ARG A 85 9.07 23.25 -6.06
N SER A 86 8.28 23.00 -7.09
CA SER A 86 7.60 21.72 -7.26
C SER A 86 7.60 21.30 -8.73
N VAL A 87 7.93 20.04 -8.97
CA VAL A 87 8.00 19.43 -10.30
C VAL A 87 7.15 18.17 -10.31
N THR A 88 6.13 18.11 -11.17
CA THR A 88 5.35 16.91 -11.44
C THR A 88 5.35 16.67 -12.96
N LEU A 89 6.10 15.66 -13.42
CA LEU A 89 6.29 15.42 -14.85
C LEU A 89 6.05 13.95 -15.23
N THR A 90 5.39 13.77 -16.39
CA THR A 90 5.49 12.53 -17.14
C THR A 90 6.74 12.61 -18.03
N VAL A 91 7.71 11.78 -17.75
CA VAL A 91 9.05 11.85 -18.35
C VAL A 91 9.16 10.89 -19.53
N THR A 92 9.79 11.39 -20.62
CA THR A 92 10.18 10.61 -21.81
C THR A 92 11.70 10.51 -21.90
N GLY A 93 12.20 9.58 -22.72
CA GLY A 93 13.65 9.48 -22.96
C GLY A 93 14.23 10.73 -23.65
N SER A 94 13.42 11.44 -24.48
CA SER A 94 13.82 12.71 -25.11
C SER A 94 13.95 13.83 -24.07
N LEU A 95 12.98 13.94 -23.15
CA LEU A 95 13.03 14.93 -22.09
C LEU A 95 14.24 14.71 -21.17
N LEU A 96 14.57 13.45 -20.82
CA LEU A 96 15.75 13.13 -20.00
C LEU A 96 17.06 13.56 -20.68
N LYS A 97 17.17 13.37 -22.00
CA LYS A 97 18.31 13.88 -22.76
C LYS A 97 18.41 15.41 -22.71
N LYS A 98 17.27 16.12 -22.77
CA LYS A 98 17.25 17.59 -22.63
C LYS A 98 17.60 17.99 -21.20
N LEU A 99 17.16 17.26 -20.18
CA LEU A 99 17.48 17.55 -18.78
C LEU A 99 18.98 17.47 -18.47
N SER A 100 19.77 16.69 -19.21
CA SER A 100 21.21 16.62 -19.04
C SER A 100 21.92 17.95 -19.35
N SER A 101 21.27 18.88 -20.05
CA SER A 101 21.80 20.23 -20.32
C SER A 101 21.59 21.21 -19.15
N ILE A 102 20.90 20.81 -18.07
CA ILE A 102 20.72 21.65 -16.88
C ILE A 102 21.85 21.32 -15.93
N GLU A 103 22.77 22.25 -15.75
CA GLU A 103 23.94 22.08 -14.87
C GLU A 103 23.72 22.71 -13.49
N THR A 104 22.79 23.67 -13.40
CA THR A 104 22.48 24.37 -12.16
C THR A 104 21.60 23.51 -11.25
N PRO A 105 21.93 23.38 -9.97
CA PRO A 105 21.11 22.65 -9.02
C PRO A 105 19.77 23.36 -8.75
N PHE A 106 18.76 22.59 -8.40
CA PHE A 106 17.44 23.11 -8.00
C PHE A 106 17.46 23.46 -6.50
N SER A 107 17.92 24.67 -6.17
CA SER A 107 18.17 25.10 -4.79
C SER A 107 16.92 25.26 -3.93
N GLY A 108 15.77 25.41 -4.56
CA GLY A 108 14.50 25.59 -3.84
C GLY A 108 13.50 24.47 -4.04
N LEU A 109 13.91 23.32 -4.57
CA LEU A 109 12.98 22.24 -4.89
C LEU A 109 12.50 21.52 -3.62
N GLU A 110 11.19 21.56 -3.39
CA GLU A 110 10.51 20.91 -2.28
C GLU A 110 9.84 19.60 -2.69
N ASP A 111 9.23 19.55 -3.89
CA ASP A 111 8.53 18.37 -4.39
C ASP A 111 9.05 17.95 -5.75
N LEU A 112 9.42 16.69 -5.88
CA LEU A 112 9.86 16.08 -7.13
C LEU A 112 9.05 14.81 -7.41
N ILE A 113 8.18 14.86 -8.40
CA ILE A 113 7.33 13.74 -8.84
C ILE A 113 7.63 13.46 -10.30
N LEU A 114 8.30 12.36 -10.57
CA LEU A 114 8.70 11.92 -11.90
C LEU A 114 8.03 10.59 -12.25
N LEU A 115 7.24 10.58 -13.30
CA LEU A 115 6.47 9.42 -13.73
C LEU A 115 6.89 9.00 -15.14
N SER A 116 7.30 7.76 -15.34
CA SER A 116 7.48 7.20 -16.68
C SER A 116 6.32 6.27 -17.01
N ARG A 117 5.72 6.46 -18.19
CA ARG A 117 4.71 5.55 -18.76
C ARG A 117 5.32 4.48 -19.66
N ASN A 118 6.62 4.51 -19.86
CA ASN A 118 7.33 3.53 -20.66
C ASN A 118 7.38 2.17 -19.92
N THR A 119 7.40 1.09 -20.67
CA THR A 119 7.64 -0.26 -20.12
C THR A 119 9.08 -0.45 -19.66
N VAL A 120 10.01 0.33 -20.20
CA VAL A 120 11.43 0.33 -19.85
C VAL A 120 11.71 1.39 -18.80
N THR A 121 12.47 1.03 -17.80
CA THR A 121 12.94 1.97 -16.78
C THR A 121 13.91 2.99 -17.39
N LEU A 122 13.67 4.25 -17.14
CA LEU A 122 14.52 5.35 -17.58
C LEU A 122 15.52 5.71 -16.48
N THR A 123 16.65 6.35 -16.84
CA THR A 123 17.65 6.81 -15.87
C THR A 123 17.73 8.33 -15.88
N LEU A 124 17.56 8.95 -14.72
CA LEU A 124 17.70 10.39 -14.55
C LEU A 124 19.18 10.79 -14.79
N PRO A 125 19.47 11.89 -15.49
CA PRO A 125 20.85 12.37 -15.66
C PRO A 125 21.51 12.65 -14.30
N SER A 126 22.80 12.32 -14.15
CA SER A 126 23.56 12.62 -12.94
C SER A 126 23.80 14.11 -12.72
N THR A 127 23.61 14.92 -13.76
CA THR A 127 23.62 16.40 -13.69
C THR A 127 22.39 16.97 -13.01
N PHE A 128 21.28 16.23 -12.95
CA PHE A 128 20.06 16.67 -12.29
C PHE A 128 20.24 16.58 -10.76
N ARG A 129 20.50 17.71 -10.13
CA ARG A 129 20.81 17.82 -8.71
C ARG A 129 19.75 18.69 -8.01
N TRP A 130 19.45 18.34 -6.76
CA TRP A 130 18.59 19.12 -5.88
C TRP A 130 19.26 19.28 -4.50
N ASP A 131 18.87 20.32 -3.81
CA ASP A 131 19.36 20.63 -2.47
C ASP A 131 18.59 19.85 -1.38
N PRO A 132 19.07 19.84 -0.13
CA PRO A 132 18.46 19.10 1.00
C PRO A 132 17.06 19.60 1.42
N HIS A 133 16.50 20.58 0.72
CA HIS A 133 15.14 21.11 1.00
C HIS A 133 14.01 20.21 0.51
N LEU A 134 14.30 19.12 -0.20
CA LEU A 134 13.32 18.20 -0.75
C LEU A 134 12.48 17.56 0.35
N ARG A 135 11.15 17.71 0.24
CA ARG A 135 10.16 17.16 1.17
C ARG A 135 9.43 15.95 0.61
N CYS A 136 9.28 15.91 -0.70
CA CYS A 136 8.56 14.85 -1.39
C CYS A 136 9.38 14.36 -2.60
N LEU A 137 9.67 13.07 -2.64
CA LEU A 137 10.31 12.40 -3.76
C LEU A 137 9.49 11.21 -4.21
N HIS A 138 8.84 11.36 -5.38
CA HIS A 138 8.14 10.26 -6.02
C HIS A 138 8.79 9.94 -7.36
N SER A 139 9.19 8.71 -7.55
CA SER A 139 9.78 8.22 -8.80
C SER A 139 9.07 6.94 -9.23
N THR A 140 8.52 6.92 -10.44
CA THR A 140 7.89 5.72 -11.02
C THR A 140 8.58 5.35 -12.32
N ARG A 141 9.22 4.18 -12.35
CA ARG A 141 10.01 3.66 -13.49
C ARG A 141 11.16 4.55 -13.91
N ILE A 142 11.73 5.29 -12.96
CA ILE A 142 12.89 6.14 -13.20
C ILE A 142 13.94 5.80 -12.14
N THR A 143 15.12 5.40 -12.61
CA THR A 143 16.29 5.19 -11.74
C THR A 143 16.96 6.52 -11.47
N ILE A 144 17.24 6.78 -10.22
CA ILE A 144 17.98 7.96 -9.76
C ILE A 144 19.42 7.51 -9.47
N PRO A 145 20.43 7.97 -10.25
CA PRO A 145 21.83 7.68 -9.96
C PRO A 145 22.20 8.18 -8.57
N ALA A 146 23.04 7.43 -7.86
CA ALA A 146 23.49 7.78 -6.52
C ALA A 146 22.36 8.11 -5.52
N LEU A 147 21.17 7.49 -5.67
CA LEU A 147 20.00 7.73 -4.83
C LEU A 147 20.35 7.71 -3.33
N LEU A 148 21.10 6.70 -2.87
CA LEU A 148 21.49 6.59 -1.46
C LEU A 148 22.26 7.82 -0.97
N GLN A 149 23.16 8.39 -1.79
CA GLN A 149 23.89 9.61 -1.44
C GLN A 149 22.96 10.81 -1.32
N HIS A 150 21.97 10.91 -2.22
CA HIS A 150 20.95 11.94 -2.14
C HIS A 150 20.07 11.80 -0.87
N LEU A 151 19.73 10.58 -0.49
CA LEU A 151 18.95 10.34 0.74
C LEU A 151 19.73 10.75 1.99
N TYR A 152 21.05 10.48 2.07
CA TYR A 152 21.86 10.94 3.20
C TYR A 152 21.85 12.45 3.42
N SER A 153 21.67 13.24 2.34
CA SER A 153 21.64 14.70 2.42
C SER A 153 20.23 15.29 2.54
N SER A 154 19.16 14.46 2.51
CA SER A 154 17.77 14.94 2.40
C SER A 154 17.02 14.90 3.74
N GLU A 155 17.53 15.53 4.79
CA GLU A 155 16.98 15.51 6.16
C GLU A 155 15.51 16.00 6.25
N ASN A 156 15.07 16.82 5.30
CA ASN A 156 13.72 17.38 5.27
C ASN A 156 12.67 16.46 4.60
N LEU A 157 13.06 15.29 4.11
CA LEU A 157 12.19 14.40 3.36
C LEU A 157 11.05 13.87 4.26
N ILE A 158 9.81 14.04 3.78
CA ILE A 158 8.57 13.65 4.47
C ILE A 158 7.91 12.45 3.78
N ASP A 159 7.97 12.41 2.44
CA ASP A 159 7.36 11.37 1.64
C ASP A 159 8.35 10.85 0.59
N LEU A 160 8.64 9.56 0.64
CA LEU A 160 9.52 8.86 -0.30
C LEU A 160 8.74 7.74 -0.98
N GLN A 161 8.55 7.85 -2.30
CA GLN A 161 7.90 6.81 -3.10
C GLN A 161 8.77 6.44 -4.29
N LEU A 162 9.22 5.20 -4.30
CA LEU A 162 10.04 4.63 -5.35
C LEU A 162 9.28 3.44 -5.94
N HIS A 163 8.64 3.67 -7.08
CA HIS A 163 7.77 2.69 -7.69
C HIS A 163 8.34 2.16 -9.00
N ASP A 164 8.19 0.86 -9.21
CA ASP A 164 8.62 0.18 -10.43
C ASP A 164 10.08 0.52 -10.80
N PHE A 165 10.88 0.80 -9.80
CA PHE A 165 12.29 1.01 -9.99
C PHE A 165 13.02 -0.34 -9.95
N LEU A 166 14.21 -0.37 -10.40
CA LEU A 166 15.00 -1.52 -10.77
C LEU A 166 15.04 -2.67 -9.75
N LYS A 167 15.74 -3.73 -10.18
CA LYS A 167 15.99 -4.97 -9.46
C LYS A 167 16.44 -4.72 -8.02
N PRO A 168 16.00 -5.54 -7.06
CA PRO A 168 16.49 -5.52 -5.67
C PRO A 168 18.03 -5.54 -5.51
N SER A 169 18.74 -5.98 -6.57
CA SER A 169 20.20 -6.04 -6.58
C SER A 169 20.91 -4.69 -6.63
N HIS A 170 20.22 -3.57 -6.88
CA HIS A 170 20.86 -2.26 -6.97
C HIS A 170 21.21 -1.63 -5.61
N PHE A 171 20.45 -1.95 -4.56
CA PHE A 171 20.83 -1.60 -3.19
C PHE A 171 20.47 -2.74 -2.25
N SER A 172 21.36 -3.05 -1.33
CA SER A 172 21.01 -4.00 -0.30
C SER A 172 19.99 -3.39 0.68
N PRO A 173 19.16 -4.21 1.32
CA PRO A 173 18.24 -3.75 2.36
C PRO A 173 18.92 -2.95 3.46
N GLU A 174 20.15 -3.38 3.84
CA GLU A 174 20.97 -2.75 4.87
C GLU A 174 21.43 -1.35 4.41
N ALA A 175 21.94 -1.23 3.18
CA ALA A 175 22.38 0.06 2.63
C ALA A 175 21.22 1.05 2.54
N LEU A 176 20.02 0.58 2.15
CA LEU A 176 18.85 1.42 2.13
C LEU A 176 18.44 1.84 3.55
N ALA A 177 18.39 0.90 4.51
CA ALA A 177 18.06 1.21 5.91
C ALA A 177 19.03 2.25 6.48
N THR A 178 20.34 2.09 6.21
CA THR A 178 21.36 3.06 6.63
C THR A 178 21.13 4.44 5.99
N ALA A 179 20.78 4.51 4.71
CA ALA A 179 20.49 5.79 4.05
C ALA A 179 19.23 6.47 4.63
N LEU A 180 18.26 5.69 5.09
CA LEU A 180 17.04 6.20 5.70
C LEU A 180 17.24 6.66 7.15
N SER A 181 18.30 6.25 7.84
CA SER A 181 18.50 6.55 9.28
C SER A 181 18.57 8.05 9.59
N GLY A 182 19.05 8.88 8.64
CA GLY A 182 19.06 10.33 8.76
C GLY A 182 17.72 11.02 8.53
N LEU A 183 16.70 10.29 8.00
CA LEU A 183 15.43 10.88 7.59
C LEU A 183 14.42 10.94 8.75
N THR A 184 14.75 11.69 9.79
CA THR A 184 13.95 11.78 11.03
C THR A 184 12.55 12.38 10.83
N ARG A 185 12.28 13.04 9.70
CA ARG A 185 10.99 13.65 9.34
C ARG A 185 10.14 12.78 8.41
N LEU A 186 10.62 11.61 7.99
CA LEU A 186 9.95 10.75 7.03
C LEU A 186 8.65 10.17 7.62
N ARG A 187 7.52 10.51 7.01
CA ARG A 187 6.17 10.05 7.42
C ARG A 187 5.60 8.94 6.55
N SER A 188 6.05 8.87 5.31
CA SER A 188 5.56 7.92 4.32
C SER A 188 6.72 7.33 3.53
N LEU A 189 6.80 6.00 3.49
CA LEU A 189 7.78 5.25 2.71
C LEU A 189 7.06 4.23 1.84
N SER A 190 7.28 4.30 0.52
CA SER A 190 6.72 3.35 -0.44
C SER A 190 7.81 2.83 -1.38
N LEU A 191 8.02 1.52 -1.38
CA LEU A 191 9.04 0.83 -2.15
C LEU A 191 8.41 -0.26 -3.01
N HIS A 192 8.33 -0.06 -4.32
CA HIS A 192 7.76 -1.03 -5.25
C HIS A 192 8.78 -1.49 -6.28
N PHE A 193 9.07 -2.78 -6.34
CA PHE A 193 9.97 -3.40 -7.30
C PHE A 193 9.19 -4.00 -8.47
N LEU A 194 9.76 -3.94 -9.69
CA LEU A 194 9.11 -4.44 -10.91
C LEU A 194 9.16 -5.96 -11.08
N SER A 195 10.17 -6.61 -10.52
CA SER A 195 10.54 -7.96 -10.95
C SER A 195 10.36 -9.00 -9.85
N THR A 196 9.68 -10.10 -10.22
CA THR A 196 9.58 -11.33 -9.45
C THR A 196 10.82 -12.23 -9.59
N THR A 197 11.68 -11.98 -10.59
CA THR A 197 12.73 -12.92 -11.00
C THR A 197 14.10 -12.66 -10.40
N SER A 198 14.26 -11.58 -9.67
CA SER A 198 15.54 -11.23 -9.06
C SER A 198 15.76 -12.06 -7.79
N LYS A 199 16.56 -13.11 -7.89
CA LYS A 199 17.09 -13.79 -6.71
C LYS A 199 18.02 -12.84 -5.98
N TYR A 200 17.48 -12.14 -4.98
CA TYR A 200 18.31 -11.47 -3.99
C TYR A 200 18.94 -12.57 -3.13
N ARG A 201 20.25 -12.73 -3.25
CA ARG A 201 20.99 -13.54 -2.27
C ARG A 201 21.31 -12.64 -1.09
N ALA A 202 20.57 -12.84 0.00
CA ALA A 202 20.92 -12.20 1.26
C ALA A 202 22.40 -12.46 1.55
N SER A 203 23.17 -11.40 1.78
CA SER A 203 24.53 -11.54 2.26
C SER A 203 24.46 -12.16 3.67
N PRO A 204 25.21 -13.23 3.95
CA PRO A 204 25.14 -13.91 5.23
C PRO A 204 25.79 -13.13 6.40
N LYS A 205 26.27 -11.92 6.17
CA LYS A 205 26.84 -11.12 7.25
C LYS A 205 25.73 -10.55 8.14
N PRO A 206 25.65 -11.00 9.42
CA PRO A 206 24.86 -10.28 10.40
C PRO A 206 25.50 -8.89 10.53
N SER A 207 24.82 -7.88 10.02
CA SER A 207 25.24 -6.51 10.29
C SER A 207 24.96 -6.26 11.77
N SER A 208 26.03 -6.04 12.55
CA SER A 208 25.96 -5.51 13.92
C SER A 208 25.54 -4.04 13.96
N LEU A 209 24.89 -3.56 12.91
CA LEU A 209 24.44 -2.19 12.76
C LEU A 209 23.23 -1.95 13.67
N GLU A 210 23.28 -0.85 14.40
CA GLU A 210 22.12 -0.29 15.06
C GLU A 210 21.00 -0.10 14.04
N ARG A 211 19.75 -0.40 14.43
CA ARG A 211 18.60 -0.24 13.55
C ARG A 211 18.39 1.24 13.21
N ALA A 212 18.07 1.51 11.97
CA ALA A 212 17.66 2.84 11.54
C ALA A 212 16.31 3.19 12.17
N VAL A 213 16.28 4.18 13.05
CA VAL A 213 15.05 4.62 13.72
C VAL A 213 14.34 5.65 12.84
N LEU A 214 13.08 5.38 12.48
CA LEU A 214 12.21 6.27 11.72
C LEU A 214 11.07 6.77 12.63
N PRO A 215 11.32 7.78 13.47
CA PRO A 215 10.52 8.09 14.65
C PRO A 215 9.12 8.63 14.33
N VAL A 216 8.91 9.17 13.13
CA VAL A 216 7.63 9.75 12.69
C VAL A 216 7.01 9.03 11.51
N LEU A 217 7.56 7.89 11.10
CA LEU A 217 7.00 7.08 10.01
C LEU A 217 5.62 6.55 10.42
N THR A 218 4.61 6.88 9.62
CA THR A 218 3.21 6.48 9.87
C THR A 218 2.65 5.58 8.79
N ARG A 219 3.25 5.58 7.60
CA ARG A 219 2.82 4.78 6.45
C ARG A 219 4.01 4.06 5.83
N PHE A 220 3.89 2.76 5.68
CA PHE A 220 4.87 1.92 4.98
C PHE A 220 4.16 1.07 3.94
N SER A 221 4.59 1.19 2.69
CA SER A 221 4.13 0.35 1.58
C SER A 221 5.31 -0.35 0.93
N PHE A 222 5.18 -1.65 0.74
CA PHE A 222 6.20 -2.46 0.08
C PHE A 222 5.57 -3.37 -0.97
N ARG A 223 6.20 -3.44 -2.13
CA ARG A 223 5.83 -4.40 -3.18
C ARG A 223 7.08 -5.03 -3.74
N GLY A 224 7.26 -6.36 -3.59
CA GLY A 224 8.49 -7.00 -4.02
C GLY A 224 8.64 -8.44 -3.56
N ILE A 225 9.90 -8.87 -3.36
CA ILE A 225 10.25 -10.22 -2.93
C ILE A 225 10.43 -10.30 -1.41
N THR A 226 10.08 -11.44 -0.85
CA THR A 226 10.13 -11.72 0.59
C THR A 226 11.50 -11.49 1.19
N ASP A 227 12.55 -12.05 0.61
CA ASP A 227 13.91 -11.96 1.15
C ASP A 227 14.39 -10.51 1.33
N TYR A 228 14.02 -9.63 0.38
CA TYR A 228 14.38 -8.22 0.49
C TYR A 228 13.62 -7.53 1.63
N LEU A 229 12.30 -7.76 1.73
CA LEU A 229 11.49 -7.21 2.81
C LEU A 229 12.01 -7.67 4.16
N GLU A 230 12.21 -8.98 4.33
CA GLU A 230 12.72 -9.58 5.56
C GLU A 230 14.09 -8.99 5.96
N GLY A 231 14.98 -8.79 4.98
CA GLY A 231 16.25 -8.11 5.20
C GLY A 231 16.09 -6.64 5.61
N PHE A 232 15.11 -5.95 5.02
CA PHE A 232 14.87 -4.54 5.29
C PHE A 232 14.26 -4.28 6.67
N VAL A 233 13.20 -5.01 7.04
CA VAL A 233 12.46 -4.79 8.31
C VAL A 233 13.27 -5.14 9.56
N VAL A 234 14.31 -5.96 9.43
CA VAL A 234 15.25 -6.24 10.54
C VAL A 234 16.07 -5.02 10.89
N ASN A 235 16.41 -4.20 9.89
CA ASN A 235 17.32 -3.08 10.00
C ASN A 235 16.63 -1.74 10.28
N ILE A 236 15.28 -1.72 10.40
CA ILE A 236 14.52 -0.51 10.72
C ILE A 236 13.70 -0.67 11.99
N ASP A 237 13.42 0.48 12.62
CA ASP A 237 12.49 0.62 13.72
C ASP A 237 11.57 1.82 13.46
N ALA A 238 10.24 1.60 13.59
CA ALA A 238 9.23 2.60 13.21
C ALA A 238 8.09 2.61 14.25
N PRO A 239 8.32 3.16 15.44
CA PRO A 239 7.40 3.03 16.58
C PRO A 239 6.02 3.70 16.37
N ARG A 240 5.91 4.65 15.44
CA ARG A 240 4.65 5.37 15.15
C ARG A 240 3.93 4.88 13.88
N LEU A 241 4.33 3.73 13.37
CA LEU A 241 3.74 3.19 12.15
C LEU A 241 2.27 2.80 12.37
N LYS A 242 1.38 3.28 11.51
CA LYS A 242 -0.08 3.08 11.60
C LYS A 242 -0.65 2.29 10.43
N ASN A 243 -0.03 2.41 9.25
CA ASN A 243 -0.51 1.77 8.04
C ASN A 243 0.62 0.99 7.39
N ILE A 244 0.40 -0.30 7.19
CA ILE A 244 1.31 -1.21 6.50
C ILE A 244 0.57 -1.83 5.32
N ASP A 245 1.10 -1.67 4.11
CA ASP A 245 0.60 -2.31 2.88
C ASP A 245 1.75 -3.07 2.22
N VAL A 246 1.73 -4.39 2.31
CA VAL A 246 2.77 -5.27 1.79
C VAL A 246 2.19 -6.17 0.70
N ALA A 247 2.81 -6.17 -0.48
CA ALA A 247 2.50 -7.09 -1.56
C ALA A 247 3.75 -7.89 -1.98
N LEU A 248 3.70 -9.22 -1.85
CA LEU A 248 4.80 -10.13 -2.15
C LEU A 248 4.51 -10.94 -3.41
N PHE A 249 5.54 -11.12 -4.24
CA PHE A 249 5.44 -11.77 -5.55
C PHE A 249 6.00 -13.19 -5.59
N ASP A 250 6.57 -13.65 -4.49
CA ASP A 250 7.27 -14.94 -4.48
C ASP A 250 6.26 -16.09 -4.40
N ASP A 251 6.51 -17.11 -5.21
CA ASP A 251 5.84 -18.42 -5.06
C ASP A 251 6.45 -19.20 -3.86
N SER A 252 7.34 -18.59 -3.08
CA SER A 252 8.03 -19.26 -1.96
C SER A 252 7.14 -19.28 -0.71
N ILE A 253 6.87 -20.50 -0.26
CA ILE A 253 6.05 -20.82 0.91
C ILE A 253 6.89 -20.67 2.20
N PHE A 254 7.65 -19.61 2.32
CA PHE A 254 8.46 -19.40 3.51
C PHE A 254 7.71 -18.52 4.51
N GLY A 255 7.91 -18.83 5.80
CA GLY A 255 7.42 -17.99 6.87
C GLY A 255 8.03 -16.57 6.79
N HIS A 256 7.36 -15.62 7.41
CA HIS A 256 7.79 -14.22 7.47
C HIS A 256 8.16 -13.81 8.90
N PRO A 257 9.08 -14.54 9.59
CA PRO A 257 9.30 -14.36 11.01
C PRO A 257 9.89 -13.00 11.37
N LYS A 258 10.61 -12.34 10.43
CA LYS A 258 11.21 -11.03 10.71
C LYS A 258 10.18 -9.91 10.50
N LEU A 259 9.30 -10.04 9.51
CA LEU A 259 8.17 -9.13 9.32
C LEU A 259 7.20 -9.23 10.50
N SER A 260 6.89 -10.45 10.98
CA SER A 260 6.07 -10.64 12.16
C SER A 260 6.69 -9.94 13.39
N LYS A 261 7.97 -10.19 13.68
CA LYS A 261 8.68 -9.51 14.77
C LYS A 261 8.75 -7.99 14.60
N PHE A 262 8.80 -7.51 13.37
CA PHE A 262 8.73 -6.07 13.10
C PHE A 262 7.35 -5.51 13.46
N ILE A 263 6.28 -6.17 13.06
CA ILE A 263 4.90 -5.77 13.40
C ILE A 263 4.66 -5.88 14.91
N ASP A 264 5.21 -6.90 15.58
CA ASP A 264 5.12 -7.07 17.03
C ASP A 264 5.77 -5.92 17.83
N ARG A 265 6.79 -5.26 17.27
CA ARG A 265 7.44 -4.09 17.89
C ARG A 265 6.64 -2.78 17.73
N ILE A 266 5.69 -2.78 16.80
CA ILE A 266 4.84 -1.61 16.55
C ILE A 266 3.63 -1.73 17.48
N ASP A 267 3.26 -0.65 18.16
CA ASP A 267 2.12 -0.63 19.07
C ASP A 267 0.77 -0.69 18.33
N MET A 268 0.62 -1.72 17.47
CA MET A 268 -0.59 -1.98 16.71
C MET A 268 -1.48 -3.05 17.36
N HIS A 269 -0.99 -3.75 18.39
CA HIS A 269 -1.60 -4.98 18.90
C HIS A 269 -3.02 -4.81 19.45
N ASN A 270 -3.36 -3.65 20.00
CA ASN A 270 -4.63 -3.47 20.70
C ASN A 270 -5.76 -2.87 19.85
N SER A 271 -5.49 -2.55 18.59
CA SER A 271 -6.43 -1.79 17.76
C SER A 271 -7.24 -2.62 16.77
N HIS A 272 -6.78 -3.82 16.40
CA HIS A 272 -7.41 -4.59 15.33
C HIS A 272 -8.52 -5.50 15.87
N ARG A 273 -9.76 -5.12 15.59
CA ARG A 273 -10.92 -5.95 15.97
C ARG A 273 -11.50 -6.74 14.80
N ARG A 274 -11.19 -6.39 13.56
CA ARG A 274 -11.76 -7.04 12.38
C ARG A 274 -10.68 -7.48 11.42
N ALA A 275 -10.79 -8.72 10.95
CA ALA A 275 -9.93 -9.27 9.92
C ALA A 275 -10.75 -9.66 8.68
N TYR A 276 -10.20 -9.37 7.51
CA TYR A 276 -10.68 -9.87 6.23
C TYR A 276 -9.62 -10.75 5.61
N ILE A 277 -10.00 -11.98 5.30
CA ILE A 277 -9.21 -12.89 4.50
C ILE A 277 -9.95 -13.07 3.18
N SER A 278 -9.30 -12.75 2.08
CA SER A 278 -9.87 -12.97 0.76
C SER A 278 -8.88 -13.65 -0.17
N SER A 279 -9.41 -14.52 -1.02
CA SER A 279 -8.65 -15.22 -2.04
C SER A 279 -9.17 -14.89 -3.44
N SER A 280 -8.25 -14.78 -4.40
CA SER A 280 -8.53 -14.67 -5.83
C SER A 280 -7.73 -15.74 -6.58
N GLU A 281 -7.88 -15.84 -7.91
CA GLU A 281 -7.13 -16.82 -8.72
C GLU A 281 -5.61 -16.73 -8.53
N HIS A 282 -5.08 -15.56 -8.24
CA HIS A 282 -3.63 -15.31 -8.23
C HIS A 282 -3.13 -14.63 -6.96
N ALA A 283 -3.97 -14.40 -5.98
CA ALA A 283 -3.56 -13.67 -4.78
C ALA A 283 -4.39 -14.01 -3.55
N ILE A 284 -3.74 -13.94 -2.40
CA ILE A 284 -4.36 -13.93 -1.09
C ILE A 284 -4.22 -12.52 -0.51
N PHE A 285 -5.27 -12.09 0.18
CA PHE A 285 -5.29 -10.83 0.89
C PHE A 285 -5.66 -11.07 2.35
N ILE A 286 -4.87 -10.53 3.24
CA ILE A 286 -5.19 -10.44 4.67
C ILE A 286 -5.20 -8.96 5.01
N SER A 287 -6.30 -8.47 5.54
CA SER A 287 -6.37 -7.09 6.01
C SER A 287 -6.96 -7.00 7.40
N LEU A 288 -6.28 -6.24 8.25
CA LEU A 288 -6.74 -5.95 9.60
C LEU A 288 -7.22 -4.50 9.65
N THR A 289 -8.39 -4.32 10.25
CA THR A 289 -9.03 -3.01 10.33
C THR A 289 -9.50 -2.73 11.75
N GLN A 290 -9.61 -1.44 12.06
CA GLN A 290 -10.28 -0.95 13.25
C GLN A 290 -11.56 -0.24 12.83
N PRO A 291 -12.67 -0.38 13.56
CA PRO A 291 -13.89 0.36 13.27
C PRO A 291 -13.64 1.86 13.17
N GLY A 292 -14.03 2.49 12.05
CA GLY A 292 -13.88 3.93 11.83
C GLY A 292 -12.48 4.40 11.38
N VAL A 293 -11.52 3.50 11.23
CA VAL A 293 -10.16 3.80 10.76
C VAL A 293 -9.90 3.06 9.44
N PRO A 294 -9.25 3.68 8.45
CA PRO A 294 -8.85 2.95 7.25
C PRO A 294 -7.90 1.79 7.61
N THR A 295 -7.84 0.80 6.72
CA THR A 295 -7.05 -0.43 6.88
C THR A 295 -5.66 -0.15 7.48
N CYS A 296 -5.36 -0.77 8.64
CA CYS A 296 -4.11 -0.55 9.34
C CYS A 296 -3.00 -1.51 8.87
N LEU A 297 -3.34 -2.77 8.60
CA LEU A 297 -2.42 -3.78 8.05
C LEU A 297 -3.06 -4.45 6.85
N LYS A 298 -2.35 -4.46 5.74
CA LYS A 298 -2.74 -5.16 4.53
C LYS A 298 -1.57 -5.98 4.00
N LEU A 299 -1.78 -7.27 3.88
CA LEU A 299 -0.83 -8.22 3.32
C LEU A 299 -1.43 -8.84 2.07
N GLN A 300 -0.70 -8.81 0.98
CA GLN A 300 -1.07 -9.42 -0.30
C GLN A 300 0.04 -10.36 -0.72
N PHE A 301 -0.33 -11.58 -1.06
CA PHE A 301 0.58 -12.62 -1.55
C PHE A 301 0.13 -13.03 -2.93
N LEU A 302 0.98 -12.85 -3.92
CA LEU A 302 0.73 -13.26 -5.30
C LEU A 302 1.26 -14.68 -5.48
N CYS A 303 0.36 -15.63 -5.62
CA CYS A 303 0.67 -17.05 -5.78
C CYS A 303 0.04 -17.58 -7.08
N LYS A 304 0.81 -18.32 -7.88
CA LYS A 304 0.32 -18.88 -9.15
C LYS A 304 -0.52 -20.14 -8.96
N SER A 305 -0.28 -20.85 -7.86
CA SER A 305 -0.98 -22.10 -7.55
C SER A 305 -1.82 -21.93 -6.30
N LEU A 306 -3.00 -22.44 -6.35
CA LEU A 306 -3.99 -22.27 -5.31
C LEU A 306 -3.81 -23.18 -4.11
N SER A 307 -3.42 -24.42 -4.33
CA SER A 307 -3.04 -25.32 -3.22
C SER A 307 -1.93 -24.70 -2.37
N VAL A 308 -1.00 -24.00 -3.03
CA VAL A 308 0.04 -23.20 -2.40
C VAL A 308 -0.56 -22.00 -1.66
N GLN A 309 -1.62 -21.40 -2.18
CA GLN A 309 -2.23 -20.21 -1.57
C GLN A 309 -2.73 -20.46 -0.14
N ILE A 310 -3.54 -21.48 0.08
CA ILE A 310 -4.15 -21.70 1.40
C ILE A 310 -3.14 -22.21 2.40
N TRP A 311 -2.24 -23.07 1.96
CA TRP A 311 -1.16 -23.50 2.83
C TRP A 311 -0.25 -22.31 3.21
N SER A 312 0.07 -21.43 2.27
CA SER A 312 0.79 -20.18 2.56
C SER A 312 0.00 -19.28 3.51
N MET A 313 -1.32 -19.19 3.33
CA MET A 313 -2.19 -18.40 4.18
C MET A 313 -2.20 -18.94 5.62
N ALA A 314 -2.34 -20.25 5.81
CA ALA A 314 -2.27 -20.86 7.14
C ALA A 314 -0.93 -20.57 7.82
N ARG A 315 0.17 -20.74 7.09
CA ARG A 315 1.51 -20.44 7.60
C ARG A 315 1.69 -18.98 7.98
N ILE A 316 1.23 -18.06 7.13
CA ILE A 316 1.26 -16.63 7.42
C ILE A 316 0.44 -16.30 8.66
N CYS A 317 -0.79 -16.84 8.76
CA CYS A 317 -1.61 -16.65 9.96
C CYS A 317 -0.90 -17.17 11.23
N THR A 318 -0.19 -18.29 11.13
CA THR A 318 0.62 -18.80 12.24
C THR A 318 1.73 -17.83 12.64
N ASP A 319 2.47 -17.27 11.67
CA ASP A 319 3.54 -16.30 11.95
C ASP A 319 3.00 -15.00 12.59
N PHE A 320 1.77 -14.58 12.25
CA PHE A 320 1.11 -13.39 12.79
C PHE A 320 0.11 -13.69 13.92
N SER A 321 0.14 -14.87 14.51
CA SER A 321 -0.83 -15.33 15.53
C SER A 321 -0.97 -14.37 16.72
N ALA A 322 0.11 -13.71 17.15
CA ALA A 322 0.08 -12.73 18.24
C ALA A 322 -0.86 -11.54 17.94
N VAL A 323 -0.85 -11.05 16.70
CA VAL A 323 -1.74 -9.97 16.25
C VAL A 323 -3.15 -10.49 15.97
N LEU A 324 -3.25 -11.67 15.35
CA LEU A 324 -4.52 -12.27 14.94
C LEU A 324 -5.37 -12.77 16.10
N SER A 325 -4.75 -13.12 17.23
CA SER A 325 -5.45 -13.54 18.45
C SER A 325 -6.36 -12.46 19.03
N ASN A 326 -6.11 -11.18 18.73
CA ASN A 326 -6.93 -10.05 19.18
C ASN A 326 -8.12 -9.74 18.27
N VAL A 327 -8.24 -10.43 17.14
CA VAL A 327 -9.36 -10.27 16.20
C VAL A 327 -10.63 -10.82 16.80
N VAL A 328 -11.69 -10.03 16.75
CA VAL A 328 -13.03 -10.36 17.29
C VAL A 328 -13.99 -10.76 16.16
N ASP A 329 -13.85 -10.14 15.00
CA ASP A 329 -14.73 -10.28 13.85
C ASP A 329 -13.90 -10.73 12.62
N LEU A 330 -14.10 -11.97 12.15
CA LEU A 330 -13.36 -12.57 11.05
C LEU A 330 -14.24 -12.78 9.84
N HIS A 331 -13.84 -12.21 8.70
CA HIS A 331 -14.50 -12.41 7.41
C HIS A 331 -13.61 -13.23 6.46
N ILE A 332 -14.14 -14.35 5.96
CA ILE A 332 -13.46 -15.19 4.96
C ILE A 332 -14.29 -15.15 3.68
N ILE A 333 -13.74 -14.54 2.63
CA ILE A 333 -14.47 -14.19 1.40
C ILE A 333 -13.70 -14.64 0.16
N ALA A 334 -14.35 -15.29 -0.81
CA ALA A 334 -13.79 -15.48 -2.14
C ALA A 334 -14.22 -14.34 -3.07
N THR A 335 -13.29 -13.75 -3.79
CA THR A 335 -13.60 -12.70 -4.77
C THR A 335 -14.24 -13.25 -6.04
N ARG A 336 -14.11 -14.55 -6.31
CA ARG A 336 -14.74 -15.25 -7.42
C ARG A 336 -15.09 -16.69 -7.03
N PRO A 337 -16.21 -17.24 -7.52
CA PRO A 337 -16.53 -18.65 -7.32
C PRO A 337 -15.47 -19.51 -8.04
N SER A 338 -14.71 -20.24 -7.29
CA SER A 338 -13.67 -21.11 -7.79
C SER A 338 -13.99 -22.58 -7.46
N ARG A 339 -14.20 -23.39 -8.49
CA ARG A 339 -14.58 -24.81 -8.38
C ARG A 339 -13.55 -25.72 -7.66
N TRP A 340 -12.43 -25.17 -7.27
CA TRP A 340 -11.30 -25.94 -6.77
C TRP A 340 -11.03 -25.74 -5.26
N LEU A 341 -11.76 -24.82 -4.59
CA LEU A 341 -11.83 -24.74 -3.13
C LEU A 341 -12.41 -26.01 -2.49
N ASP A 342 -13.17 -26.80 -3.27
CA ASP A 342 -13.73 -28.07 -2.83
C ASP A 342 -12.69 -29.18 -2.58
N ARG A 343 -11.43 -28.95 -2.94
CA ARG A 343 -10.33 -29.94 -2.81
C ARG A 343 -9.36 -29.65 -1.67
N LEU A 344 -9.66 -28.69 -0.83
CA LEU A 344 -8.75 -28.32 0.25
C LEU A 344 -8.88 -29.26 1.44
N TYR A 345 -7.74 -29.65 1.97
CA TYR A 345 -7.67 -30.50 3.14
C TYR A 345 -8.18 -29.74 4.38
N PRO A 346 -9.08 -30.33 5.16
CA PRO A 346 -9.62 -29.71 6.38
C PRO A 346 -8.55 -29.26 7.37
N GLU A 347 -7.43 -29.98 7.43
CA GLU A 347 -6.31 -29.69 8.32
C GLU A 347 -5.69 -28.31 8.07
N THR A 348 -5.66 -27.88 6.82
CA THR A 348 -5.13 -26.55 6.46
C THR A 348 -6.03 -25.43 6.97
N TRP A 349 -7.34 -25.65 6.94
CA TRP A 349 -8.31 -24.72 7.55
C TRP A 349 -8.17 -24.68 9.06
N LEU A 350 -7.93 -25.84 9.71
CA LEU A 350 -7.67 -25.89 11.15
C LEU A 350 -6.43 -25.08 11.52
N GLU A 351 -5.32 -25.27 10.79
CA GLU A 351 -4.08 -24.53 11.01
C GLU A 351 -4.32 -23.01 10.90
N LEU A 352 -5.05 -22.57 9.87
CA LEU A 352 -5.40 -21.16 9.68
C LEU A 352 -6.22 -20.61 10.85
N LEU A 353 -7.30 -21.29 11.20
CA LEU A 353 -8.25 -20.83 12.22
C LEU A 353 -7.67 -20.83 13.62
N ASN A 354 -6.69 -21.70 13.93
CA ASN A 354 -5.99 -21.75 15.20
C ASN A 354 -5.31 -20.43 15.60
N SER A 355 -4.99 -19.58 14.62
CA SER A 355 -4.38 -18.27 14.86
C SER A 355 -5.38 -17.22 15.39
N PHE A 356 -6.69 -17.50 15.34
CA PHE A 356 -7.76 -16.54 15.63
C PHE A 356 -8.49 -16.87 16.94
N THR A 357 -7.76 -17.00 18.03
CA THR A 357 -8.33 -17.45 19.33
C THR A 357 -9.36 -16.50 19.94
N GLY A 358 -9.32 -15.20 19.59
CA GLY A 358 -10.24 -14.18 20.11
C GLY A 358 -11.51 -13.98 19.30
N VAL A 359 -11.68 -14.72 18.18
CA VAL A 359 -12.83 -14.50 17.28
C VAL A 359 -14.13 -14.93 17.92
N THR A 360 -15.04 -13.97 18.05
CA THR A 360 -16.41 -14.18 18.55
C THR A 360 -17.43 -14.25 17.42
N THR A 361 -17.14 -13.61 16.28
CA THR A 361 -18.02 -13.56 15.11
C THR A 361 -17.26 -14.00 13.87
N LEU A 362 -17.80 -14.97 13.14
CA LEU A 362 -17.23 -15.48 11.89
C LEU A 362 -18.20 -15.28 10.73
N HIS A 363 -17.73 -14.65 9.66
CA HIS A 363 -18.47 -14.45 8.42
C HIS A 363 -17.87 -15.30 7.30
N LEU A 364 -18.66 -16.16 6.71
CA LEU A 364 -18.25 -17.07 5.62
C LEU A 364 -19.06 -16.80 4.36
N ASP A 365 -18.42 -16.76 3.22
CA ASP A 365 -19.12 -16.73 1.94
C ASP A 365 -19.60 -18.13 1.50
N ALA A 366 -20.41 -18.14 0.43
CA ALA A 366 -20.98 -19.35 -0.12
C ALA A 366 -19.95 -20.38 -0.60
N ASN A 367 -18.71 -19.97 -0.83
CA ASN A 367 -17.68 -20.86 -1.39
C ASN A 367 -16.83 -21.54 -0.31
N HIS A 368 -16.71 -20.93 0.87
CA HIS A 368 -15.80 -21.42 1.91
C HIS A 368 -16.51 -22.14 3.07
N TRP A 369 -17.80 -21.82 3.30
CA TRP A 369 -18.47 -22.25 4.52
C TRP A 369 -18.46 -23.78 4.72
N THR A 370 -18.69 -24.58 3.66
CA THR A 370 -18.72 -26.04 3.75
C THR A 370 -17.41 -26.62 4.28
N ASN A 371 -16.28 -26.17 3.73
CA ASN A 371 -14.95 -26.65 4.12
C ASN A 371 -14.55 -26.17 5.51
N VAL A 372 -14.87 -24.94 5.85
CA VAL A 372 -14.57 -24.37 7.16
C VAL A 372 -15.42 -25.06 8.25
N VAL A 373 -16.72 -25.27 8.02
CA VAL A 373 -17.59 -25.97 8.97
C VAL A 373 -17.15 -27.44 9.12
N HIS A 374 -16.76 -28.11 8.02
CA HIS A 374 -16.24 -29.46 8.10
C HIS A 374 -14.95 -29.55 8.92
N ALA A 375 -14.03 -28.62 8.71
CA ALA A 375 -12.80 -28.52 9.52
C ALA A 375 -13.11 -28.29 10.99
N MET A 376 -14.04 -27.38 11.31
CA MET A 376 -14.46 -27.13 12.69
C MET A 376 -15.07 -28.38 13.35
N ASN A 377 -15.89 -29.15 12.63
CA ASN A 377 -16.44 -30.41 13.15
C ASN A 377 -15.34 -31.43 13.51
N LEU A 378 -14.30 -31.55 12.69
CA LEU A 378 -13.15 -32.40 13.00
C LEU A 378 -12.38 -31.93 14.24
N SER A 379 -12.30 -30.62 14.45
CA SER A 379 -11.65 -30.03 15.62
C SER A 379 -12.36 -30.32 16.93
N GLU A 380 -13.70 -30.38 16.95
CA GLU A 380 -14.47 -30.67 18.15
C GLU A 380 -14.23 -32.11 18.72
N GLN A 381 -13.64 -32.97 17.89
CA GLN A 381 -13.18 -34.31 18.31
C GLN A 381 -11.78 -34.28 18.95
N GLN A 382 -11.12 -33.12 18.99
CA GLN A 382 -9.77 -32.92 19.54
C GLN A 382 -9.82 -32.18 20.88
N PRO A 383 -8.79 -32.30 21.73
CA PRO A 383 -8.77 -31.64 23.04
C PRO A 383 -8.67 -30.10 22.99
N LYS A 384 -8.36 -29.53 21.83
CA LYS A 384 -8.34 -28.08 21.62
C LYS A 384 -9.38 -27.70 20.57
N SER A 385 -10.42 -27.02 20.99
CA SER A 385 -11.42 -26.46 20.08
C SER A 385 -10.84 -25.27 19.30
N VAL A 386 -11.05 -25.25 17.99
CA VAL A 386 -10.72 -24.12 17.12
C VAL A 386 -11.73 -23.01 17.30
N LEU A 387 -11.31 -21.75 17.29
CA LEU A 387 -12.17 -20.58 17.58
C LEU A 387 -12.94 -20.72 18.89
N PRO A 388 -12.25 -20.85 20.05
CA PRO A 388 -12.90 -21.18 21.32
C PRO A 388 -13.90 -20.12 21.80
N ALA A 389 -13.71 -18.85 21.39
CA ALA A 389 -14.58 -17.73 21.74
C ALA A 389 -15.76 -17.53 20.77
N LEU A 390 -15.89 -18.37 19.73
CA LEU A 390 -16.94 -18.19 18.71
C LEU A 390 -18.32 -18.42 19.28
N PHE A 391 -19.19 -17.42 19.17
CA PHE A 391 -20.60 -17.55 19.53
C PHE A 391 -21.55 -17.24 18.37
N LYS A 392 -21.04 -16.65 17.25
CA LYS A 392 -21.88 -16.26 16.11
C LYS A 392 -21.23 -16.58 14.77
N LEU A 393 -21.97 -17.30 13.92
CA LEU A 393 -21.57 -17.68 12.58
C LEU A 393 -22.55 -17.12 11.55
N TYR A 394 -22.04 -16.26 10.64
CA TYR A 394 -22.79 -15.75 9.50
C TYR A 394 -22.38 -16.50 8.23
N ILE A 395 -23.37 -17.02 7.50
CA ILE A 395 -23.18 -17.65 6.21
C ILE A 395 -23.81 -16.79 5.13
N HIS A 396 -22.99 -16.22 4.25
CA HIS A 396 -23.43 -15.35 3.18
C HIS A 396 -23.78 -16.17 1.93
N GLN A 397 -25.04 -16.21 1.53
CA GLN A 397 -25.51 -16.93 0.34
C GLN A 397 -26.01 -15.97 -0.75
N PRO A 398 -25.68 -16.19 -2.04
CA PRO A 398 -26.13 -15.33 -3.13
C PRO A 398 -27.64 -15.44 -3.43
N LYS A 399 -28.30 -16.55 -3.08
CA LYS A 399 -29.74 -16.76 -3.23
C LYS A 399 -30.27 -17.59 -2.06
N PRO A 400 -31.31 -17.13 -1.38
CA PRO A 400 -31.99 -17.96 -0.39
C PRO A 400 -32.94 -18.90 -1.13
N ARG A 401 -32.48 -19.97 -1.68
CA ARG A 401 -33.27 -21.17 -1.70
C ARG A 401 -33.27 -21.61 -0.24
N GLN A 402 -34.48 -22.01 0.27
CA GLN A 402 -34.61 -22.66 1.59
C GLN A 402 -33.67 -23.90 1.61
N ALA A 403 -32.36 -23.64 1.72
CA ALA A 403 -31.43 -24.69 1.98
C ALA A 403 -31.60 -25.05 3.44
N PRO A 404 -32.08 -26.27 3.73
CA PRO A 404 -32.12 -26.75 5.10
C PRO A 404 -30.70 -26.57 5.68
N LEU A 405 -30.63 -26.28 6.98
CA LEU A 405 -29.35 -26.33 7.71
C LEU A 405 -28.69 -27.65 7.33
N THR A 406 -27.54 -27.58 6.69
CA THR A 406 -26.88 -28.82 6.29
C THR A 406 -26.55 -29.62 7.53
N GLU A 407 -26.55 -30.93 7.41
CA GLU A 407 -26.20 -31.85 8.50
C GLU A 407 -24.87 -31.46 9.20
N ALA A 408 -23.91 -30.94 8.42
CA ALA A 408 -22.64 -30.46 8.94
C ALA A 408 -22.79 -29.26 9.90
N VAL A 409 -23.68 -28.31 9.59
CA VAL A 409 -23.92 -27.14 10.47
C VAL A 409 -24.67 -27.57 11.72
N LEU A 410 -25.65 -28.44 11.60
CA LEU A 410 -26.38 -29.00 12.75
C LEU A 410 -25.42 -29.77 13.67
N SER A 411 -24.58 -30.64 13.11
CA SER A 411 -23.53 -31.34 13.85
C SER A 411 -22.61 -30.40 14.60
N LEU A 412 -22.14 -29.32 13.98
CA LEU A 412 -21.31 -28.32 14.65
C LEU A 412 -22.03 -27.62 15.80
N MET A 413 -23.31 -27.26 15.61
CA MET A 413 -24.11 -26.61 16.67
C MET A 413 -24.31 -27.53 17.85
N ASP A 414 -24.62 -28.80 17.61
CA ASP A 414 -24.83 -29.81 18.66
C ASP A 414 -23.52 -30.12 19.41
N SER A 415 -22.42 -30.30 18.70
CA SER A 415 -21.11 -30.55 19.33
C SER A 415 -20.71 -29.37 20.22
N ARG A 416 -20.85 -28.14 19.73
CA ARG A 416 -20.54 -26.92 20.50
C ARG A 416 -21.47 -26.75 21.72
N ARG A 417 -22.72 -27.07 21.58
CA ARG A 417 -23.69 -27.05 22.68
C ARG A 417 -23.31 -28.06 23.77
N LEU A 418 -22.89 -29.26 23.39
CA LEU A 418 -22.44 -30.30 24.33
C LEU A 418 -21.17 -29.88 25.07
N CYS A 419 -20.26 -29.13 24.40
CA CYS A 419 -19.05 -28.59 25.03
C CYS A 419 -19.31 -27.32 25.87
N GLY A 420 -20.54 -26.82 25.98
CA GLY A 420 -20.87 -25.63 26.75
C GLY A 420 -20.60 -24.30 26.03
N HIS A 421 -20.31 -24.32 24.74
CA HIS A 421 -20.03 -23.14 23.90
C HIS A 421 -21.03 -23.05 22.72
N PRO A 422 -22.33 -22.82 22.96
CA PRO A 422 -23.34 -22.79 21.92
C PRO A 422 -23.05 -21.68 20.91
N ILE A 423 -23.25 -21.95 19.61
CA ILE A 423 -23.13 -20.99 18.52
C ILE A 423 -24.47 -20.68 17.91
N ALA A 424 -24.72 -19.40 17.59
CA ALA A 424 -25.85 -18.97 16.79
C ALA A 424 -25.44 -18.91 15.31
N VAL A 425 -26.22 -19.49 14.42
CA VAL A 425 -25.97 -19.45 12.98
C VAL A 425 -27.04 -18.58 12.31
N GLU A 426 -26.59 -17.61 11.54
CA GLU A 426 -27.45 -16.70 10.77
C GLU A 426 -27.07 -16.77 9.28
N TYR A 427 -28.10 -16.73 8.41
CA TYR A 427 -27.90 -16.62 6.96
C TYR A 427 -28.13 -15.19 6.53
N GLU A 428 -27.16 -14.60 5.87
CA GLU A 428 -27.23 -13.24 5.32
C GLU A 428 -27.26 -13.25 3.79
N ARG A 429 -28.03 -12.33 3.20
CA ARG A 429 -28.05 -12.10 1.75
C ARG A 429 -26.99 -11.10 1.39
N ILE A 430 -26.14 -11.43 0.42
CA ILE A 430 -25.29 -10.46 -0.24
C ILE A 430 -26.12 -9.79 -1.34
N CYS A 431 -26.53 -8.56 -1.15
CA CYS A 431 -26.98 -7.71 -2.23
C CYS A 431 -25.77 -7.13 -2.94
N HIS A 432 -25.43 -7.62 -4.15
CA HIS A 432 -24.42 -7.00 -4.99
C HIS A 432 -24.90 -5.63 -5.43
N ILE A 433 -24.50 -4.58 -4.74
CA ILE A 433 -24.60 -3.20 -5.24
C ILE A 433 -23.35 -2.93 -6.06
N GLY A 434 -23.56 -2.70 -7.36
CA GLY A 434 -22.66 -2.55 -8.47
C GLY A 434 -21.22 -2.07 -8.25
N THR A 435 -20.35 -2.64 -9.05
CA THR A 435 -19.02 -2.18 -9.54
C THR A 435 -18.35 -1.03 -8.79
N GLY A 436 -17.68 -1.32 -7.69
CA GLY A 436 -16.81 -0.40 -6.97
C GLY A 436 -16.21 -1.12 -5.77
N THR A 437 -14.93 -0.92 -5.54
CA THR A 437 -14.07 -1.61 -4.56
C THR A 437 -14.48 -1.46 -3.08
N THR A 438 -15.74 -1.16 -2.79
CA THR A 438 -16.30 -1.08 -1.43
C THR A 438 -17.52 -1.98 -1.33
N TYR A 439 -17.39 -3.07 -0.57
CA TYR A 439 -18.54 -3.90 -0.19
C TYR A 439 -19.37 -3.15 0.83
N SER A 440 -20.57 -2.68 0.41
CA SER A 440 -21.60 -2.19 1.33
C SER A 440 -22.56 -3.34 1.64
N LEU A 441 -22.55 -3.80 2.87
CA LEU A 441 -23.44 -4.85 3.35
C LEU A 441 -24.80 -4.24 3.66
N CYS A 442 -25.80 -4.52 2.82
CA CYS A 442 -27.20 -4.28 3.18
C CYS A 442 -27.69 -5.42 4.08
N HIS A 443 -27.91 -5.13 5.36
CA HIS A 443 -28.40 -6.09 6.34
C HIS A 443 -29.91 -6.33 6.17
N HIS A 444 -30.29 -7.46 5.56
CA HIS A 444 -31.60 -8.07 5.76
C HIS A 444 -31.43 -9.32 6.64
N ARG A 445 -31.75 -9.17 7.91
CA ARG A 445 -31.65 -10.24 8.91
C ARG A 445 -32.84 -11.20 8.81
N HIS A 446 -32.55 -12.48 8.66
CA HIS A 446 -33.44 -13.56 9.03
C HIS A 446 -32.76 -14.35 10.14
N SER A 447 -33.13 -14.11 11.39
CA SER A 447 -32.64 -14.90 12.53
C SER A 447 -33.49 -16.16 12.63
N LEU A 448 -32.85 -17.32 12.57
CA LEU A 448 -33.44 -18.58 13.02
C LEU A 448 -32.89 -18.85 14.42
N ILE A 449 -33.57 -18.35 15.43
CA ILE A 449 -33.36 -18.78 16.82
C ILE A 449 -34.24 -20.00 17.04
N ARG A 450 -33.65 -21.14 17.30
CA ARG A 450 -34.30 -22.28 17.95
C ARG A 450 -33.55 -22.63 19.22
#